data_3f1e653fd3d001e61d1d053ad10225e7
#
_entry.id   3f1e653fd3d001e61d1d053ad10225e7
#
_cell.length_a   1.000
_cell.length_b   1.000
_cell.length_c   1.000
_cell.angle_alpha   90.00
_cell.angle_beta   90.00
_cell.angle_gamma   90.00
#
_symmetry.space_group_name_H-M   'P 1'
#
loop_
_entity.id
_entity.type
_entity.pdbx_description
1 polymer ?
#
loop_
_entity_poly.entity_id
_entity_poly.type
_entity_poly.pdbx_seq_one_letter_code
_entity_poly.pdbx_strand_id
1 'polypeptide(L)'
;MKNQNLACQLGPNLPGRRAAVCAIGAAGYGLAAACLPQMALPLGVVGGYLATKSALGIREALVKMRFESAMLGKRRQWMTHDEFAHLAVQAAGVESRWLGYGFSWDAEHCQSTVDFLKQDWRELYRQAVTNTAKLRYVKGHFADCLLHPLTSLNVLRTMKDVVSTQPGYAWIHAMGEEKPLLLPSKNFEGHAAVFGTTGAGKSRFLELMIHQAILMGYTVIVIDPKGDKGLVKTTRAACIRAGRQSDYLYFHPGHPEESINLNLLANSTRTDEIASRIADSLPGQGGDSQPFIDMGRGALRTICVGLAILGRKPTFRNLHYFFANRRELAEQVLYQVLTKTYGVDVIEEALSGKKSTSRLETLIVFYQSRRMV
;
A
#
# COMPACT_ATOMS: atom_id res chain seq x y z
N MET A 1 -9.00 -17.51 25.92
CA MET A 1 -8.95 -19.00 25.90
C MET A 1 -7.93 -19.42 26.93
N LYS A 2 -8.37 -20.11 28.02
CA LYS A 2 -7.47 -20.58 29.08
C LYS A 2 -6.41 -21.51 28.50
N ASN A 3 -5.16 -21.33 28.91
CA ASN A 3 -3.95 -22.12 28.60
C ASN A 3 -4.21 -23.61 28.36
N GLN A 4 -4.73 -23.96 27.21
CA GLN A 4 -4.62 -25.32 26.70
C GLN A 4 -3.25 -25.45 26.07
N ASN A 5 -2.42 -26.29 26.65
CA ASN A 5 -1.06 -26.55 26.22
C ASN A 5 -1.05 -26.77 24.69
N LEU A 6 -0.34 -25.97 23.95
CA LEU A 6 -0.30 -25.97 22.47
C LEU A 6 -0.01 -27.38 21.92
N ALA A 7 0.77 -28.17 22.67
CA ALA A 7 1.05 -29.59 22.41
C ALA A 7 -0.22 -30.43 22.29
N CYS A 8 -1.20 -30.21 23.19
CA CYS A 8 -2.47 -30.93 23.15
C CYS A 8 -3.31 -30.52 21.94
N GLN A 9 -3.13 -29.32 21.43
CA GLN A 9 -3.86 -28.83 20.23
C GLN A 9 -3.27 -29.39 18.94
N LEU A 10 -1.95 -29.60 18.86
CA LEU A 10 -1.26 -30.07 17.67
C LEU A 10 -1.09 -31.58 17.59
N GLY A 11 -1.23 -32.29 18.68
CA GLY A 11 -1.14 -33.76 18.73
C GLY A 11 -2.30 -34.44 17.97
N PRO A 12 -2.33 -35.76 17.92
CA PRO A 12 -3.42 -36.55 17.28
C PRO A 12 -4.78 -36.18 17.88
N ASN A 13 -5.85 -36.23 17.05
CA ASN A 13 -7.20 -35.90 17.52
C ASN A 13 -7.77 -37.01 18.41
N LEU A 14 -7.19 -37.18 19.61
CA LEU A 14 -7.64 -38.15 20.62
C LEU A 14 -9.07 -37.89 21.11
N PRO A 15 -9.51 -36.62 21.37
CA PRO A 15 -10.89 -36.38 21.74
C PRO A 15 -11.90 -36.87 20.69
N GLY A 16 -11.62 -36.62 19.40
CA GLY A 16 -12.50 -37.11 18.32
C GLY A 16 -12.56 -38.63 18.22
N ARG A 17 -11.43 -39.34 18.41
CA ARG A 17 -11.41 -40.80 18.43
C ARG A 17 -12.17 -41.35 19.63
N ARG A 18 -11.97 -40.79 20.82
CA ARG A 18 -12.71 -41.16 22.04
C ARG A 18 -14.21 -40.90 21.88
N ALA A 19 -14.59 -39.78 21.30
CA ALA A 19 -15.99 -39.46 21.04
C ALA A 19 -16.64 -40.47 20.11
N ALA A 20 -15.95 -40.90 19.04
CA ALA A 20 -16.46 -41.94 18.12
C ALA A 20 -16.65 -43.29 18.81
N VAL A 21 -15.69 -43.72 19.63
CA VAL A 21 -15.80 -44.95 20.38
C VAL A 21 -16.98 -44.89 21.37
N CYS A 22 -17.13 -43.79 22.10
CA CYS A 22 -18.25 -43.59 23.02
C CYS A 22 -19.59 -43.52 22.28
N ALA A 23 -19.66 -42.95 21.08
CA ALA A 23 -20.88 -42.95 20.27
C ALA A 23 -21.32 -44.34 19.83
N ILE A 24 -20.35 -45.15 19.36
CA ILE A 24 -20.60 -46.54 18.98
C ILE A 24 -21.07 -47.33 20.20
N GLY A 25 -20.40 -47.18 21.35
CA GLY A 25 -20.81 -47.78 22.60
C GLY A 25 -22.21 -47.38 23.04
N ALA A 26 -22.55 -46.09 22.97
CA ALA A 26 -23.88 -45.55 23.31
C ALA A 26 -24.98 -46.18 22.42
N ALA A 27 -24.75 -46.27 21.12
CA ALA A 27 -25.66 -46.90 20.16
C ALA A 27 -25.82 -48.40 20.46
N GLY A 28 -24.73 -49.10 20.78
CA GLY A 28 -24.76 -50.52 21.14
C GLY A 28 -25.56 -50.78 22.40
N TYR A 29 -25.34 -50.00 23.47
CA TYR A 29 -26.11 -50.12 24.71
C TYR A 29 -27.56 -49.71 24.54
N GLY A 30 -27.87 -48.72 23.67
CA GLY A 30 -29.24 -48.37 23.33
C GLY A 30 -30.01 -49.50 22.62
N LEU A 31 -29.36 -50.16 21.66
CA LEU A 31 -29.90 -51.34 20.98
C LEU A 31 -30.11 -52.50 21.95
N ALA A 32 -29.12 -52.77 22.81
CA ALA A 32 -29.25 -53.83 23.81
C ALA A 32 -30.39 -53.57 24.80
N ALA A 33 -30.58 -52.34 25.23
CA ALA A 33 -31.68 -51.91 26.10
C ALA A 33 -33.06 -52.12 25.41
N ALA A 34 -33.16 -51.93 24.12
CA ALA A 34 -34.36 -52.18 23.33
C ALA A 34 -34.66 -53.67 23.17
N CYS A 35 -33.63 -54.52 23.06
CA CYS A 35 -33.76 -55.99 22.90
C CYS A 35 -33.97 -56.69 24.19
N LEU A 36 -33.56 -56.15 25.34
CA LEU A 36 -33.59 -56.73 26.66
C LEU A 36 -34.35 -55.82 27.67
N PRO A 37 -35.70 -55.86 27.67
CA PRO A 37 -36.48 -54.94 28.49
C PRO A 37 -36.20 -55.05 30.00
N GLN A 38 -35.84 -56.26 30.49
CA GLN A 38 -35.49 -56.47 31.90
C GLN A 38 -34.21 -55.71 32.34
N MET A 39 -33.33 -55.43 31.41
CA MET A 39 -32.07 -54.72 31.62
C MET A 39 -32.09 -53.28 31.06
N ALA A 40 -33.24 -52.82 30.62
CA ALA A 40 -33.36 -51.53 29.93
C ALA A 40 -32.84 -50.33 30.76
N LEU A 41 -33.11 -50.32 32.05
CA LEU A 41 -32.73 -49.21 32.92
C LEU A 41 -31.21 -49.12 33.16
N PRO A 42 -30.49 -50.18 33.55
CA PRO A 42 -29.02 -50.09 33.69
C PRO A 42 -28.32 -49.87 32.35
N LEU A 43 -28.76 -50.54 31.27
CA LEU A 43 -28.19 -50.34 29.93
C LEU A 43 -28.43 -48.93 29.40
N GLY A 44 -29.60 -48.32 29.66
CA GLY A 44 -29.91 -46.93 29.33
C GLY A 44 -29.07 -45.93 30.07
N VAL A 45 -28.75 -46.15 31.34
CA VAL A 45 -27.86 -45.27 32.12
C VAL A 45 -26.44 -45.29 31.54
N VAL A 46 -25.90 -46.46 31.23
CA VAL A 46 -24.57 -46.60 30.62
C VAL A 46 -24.54 -45.96 29.23
N GLY A 47 -25.57 -46.22 28.42
CA GLY A 47 -25.70 -45.61 27.10
C GLY A 47 -25.79 -44.06 27.17
N GLY A 48 -26.55 -43.53 28.11
CA GLY A 48 -26.66 -42.09 28.38
C GLY A 48 -25.33 -41.47 28.82
N TYR A 49 -24.59 -42.14 29.71
CA TYR A 49 -23.25 -41.72 30.11
C TYR A 49 -22.27 -41.66 28.92
N LEU A 50 -22.26 -42.70 28.09
CA LEU A 50 -21.42 -42.76 26.89
C LEU A 50 -21.83 -41.71 25.86
N ALA A 51 -23.12 -41.43 25.72
CA ALA A 51 -23.62 -40.36 24.82
C ALA A 51 -23.15 -38.96 25.28
N THR A 52 -23.22 -38.68 26.58
CA THR A 52 -22.72 -37.42 27.13
C THR A 52 -21.20 -37.25 26.98
N LYS A 53 -20.44 -38.33 27.20
CA LYS A 53 -18.98 -38.37 26.95
C LYS A 53 -18.64 -38.16 25.47
N SER A 54 -19.43 -38.76 24.59
CA SER A 54 -19.29 -38.55 23.14
C SER A 54 -19.55 -37.09 22.75
N ALA A 55 -20.62 -36.48 23.25
CA ALA A 55 -20.95 -35.09 22.96
C ALA A 55 -19.84 -34.10 23.41
N LEU A 56 -19.29 -34.30 24.62
CA LEU A 56 -18.16 -33.53 25.12
C LEU A 56 -16.92 -33.71 24.25
N GLY A 57 -16.59 -34.97 23.91
CA GLY A 57 -15.45 -35.26 23.04
C GLY A 57 -15.61 -34.71 21.63
N ILE A 58 -16.83 -34.66 21.06
CA ILE A 58 -17.10 -33.99 19.78
C ILE A 58 -16.84 -32.49 19.88
N ARG A 59 -17.30 -31.86 20.96
CA ARG A 59 -17.03 -30.41 21.16
C ARG A 59 -15.55 -30.08 21.19
N GLU A 60 -14.76 -30.84 21.95
CA GLU A 60 -13.31 -30.70 22.01
C GLU A 60 -12.64 -30.96 20.64
N ALA A 61 -13.10 -31.99 19.93
CA ALA A 61 -12.61 -32.32 18.60
C ALA A 61 -12.88 -31.17 17.59
N LEU A 62 -14.06 -30.55 17.64
CA LEU A 62 -14.43 -29.46 16.79
C LEU A 62 -13.57 -28.20 17.07
N VAL A 63 -13.30 -27.88 18.35
CA VAL A 63 -12.40 -26.80 18.73
C VAL A 63 -11.01 -27.03 18.13
N LYS A 64 -10.49 -28.26 18.29
CA LYS A 64 -9.20 -28.64 17.74
C LYS A 64 -9.15 -28.51 16.21
N MET A 65 -10.17 -29.06 15.53
CA MET A 65 -10.25 -28.95 14.07
C MET A 65 -10.34 -27.50 13.57
N ARG A 66 -11.05 -26.62 14.29
CA ARG A 66 -11.09 -25.18 14.00
C ARG A 66 -9.71 -24.55 14.12
N PHE A 67 -8.99 -24.86 15.20
CA PHE A 67 -7.63 -24.40 15.43
C PHE A 67 -6.68 -24.87 14.32
N GLU A 68 -6.64 -26.19 14.05
CA GLU A 68 -5.82 -26.75 12.97
C GLU A 68 -6.17 -26.12 11.61
N SER A 69 -7.47 -25.89 11.36
CA SER A 69 -7.92 -25.21 10.13
C SER A 69 -7.45 -23.75 10.03
N ALA A 70 -7.42 -23.04 11.15
CA ALA A 70 -6.93 -21.65 11.20
C ALA A 70 -5.41 -21.59 10.95
N MET A 71 -4.66 -22.60 11.40
CA MET A 71 -3.21 -22.69 11.16
C MET A 71 -2.81 -22.83 9.69
N LEU A 72 -3.72 -23.26 8.81
CA LEU A 72 -3.48 -23.26 7.35
C LEU A 72 -3.47 -21.86 6.75
N GLY A 73 -3.76 -20.86 7.55
CA GLY A 73 -3.94 -19.47 7.10
C GLY A 73 -5.28 -19.28 6.40
N LYS A 74 -5.56 -18.03 6.10
CA LYS A 74 -6.76 -17.66 5.35
C LYS A 74 -6.41 -17.53 3.87
N ARG A 75 -7.30 -18.01 3.00
CA ARG A 75 -7.22 -17.67 1.57
C ARG A 75 -7.33 -16.16 1.42
N ARG A 76 -6.67 -15.61 0.40
CA ARG A 76 -6.87 -14.22 0.01
C ARG A 76 -8.36 -13.97 -0.16
N GLN A 77 -8.89 -13.07 0.63
CA GLN A 77 -10.27 -12.61 0.49
C GLN A 77 -10.26 -11.47 -0.50
N TRP A 78 -11.14 -11.55 -1.49
CA TRP A 78 -11.40 -10.47 -2.40
C TRP A 78 -12.58 -9.69 -1.83
N MET A 79 -12.38 -8.42 -1.65
CA MET A 79 -13.40 -7.49 -1.19
C MET A 79 -13.86 -6.67 -2.38
N THR A 80 -15.15 -6.44 -2.51
CA THR A 80 -15.67 -5.50 -3.50
C THR A 80 -15.30 -4.08 -3.09
N HIS A 81 -15.28 -3.19 -4.08
CA HIS A 81 -14.98 -1.80 -3.78
C HIS A 81 -16.04 -1.12 -2.89
N ASP A 82 -17.29 -1.56 -2.99
CA ASP A 82 -18.40 -1.00 -2.22
C ASP A 82 -18.29 -1.45 -0.74
N GLU A 83 -17.98 -2.73 -0.49
CA GLU A 83 -17.67 -3.22 0.86
C GLU A 83 -16.49 -2.47 1.47
N PHE A 84 -15.43 -2.26 0.68
CA PHE A 84 -14.28 -1.49 1.14
C PHE A 84 -14.64 -0.03 1.43
N ALA A 85 -15.39 0.63 0.55
CA ALA A 85 -15.81 2.01 0.75
C ALA A 85 -16.66 2.15 2.02
N HIS A 86 -17.56 1.19 2.29
CA HIS A 86 -18.35 1.16 3.50
C HIS A 86 -17.49 1.06 4.78
N LEU A 87 -16.50 0.15 4.79
CA LEU A 87 -15.55 0.01 5.91
C LEU A 87 -14.69 1.25 6.09
N ALA A 88 -14.26 1.87 4.99
CA ALA A 88 -13.46 3.10 5.03
C ALA A 88 -14.25 4.28 5.61
N VAL A 89 -15.52 4.43 5.22
CA VAL A 89 -16.41 5.47 5.75
C VAL A 89 -16.72 5.22 7.23
N GLN A 90 -16.98 3.98 7.64
CA GLN A 90 -17.17 3.64 9.05
C GLN A 90 -15.92 3.96 9.88
N ALA A 91 -14.72 3.63 9.39
CA ALA A 91 -13.47 3.95 10.06
C ALA A 91 -13.26 5.48 10.16
N ALA A 92 -13.63 6.23 9.11
CA ALA A 92 -13.57 7.68 9.11
C ALA A 92 -14.47 8.31 10.16
N GLY A 93 -15.67 7.75 10.37
CA GLY A 93 -16.61 8.20 11.40
C GLY A 93 -16.07 8.12 12.84
N VAL A 94 -15.02 7.33 13.07
CA VAL A 94 -14.28 7.24 14.34
C VAL A 94 -12.85 7.77 14.22
N GLU A 95 -12.61 8.69 13.29
CA GLU A 95 -11.29 9.31 13.02
C GLU A 95 -10.16 8.31 12.84
N SER A 96 -10.44 7.18 12.24
CA SER A 96 -9.50 6.08 12.07
C SER A 96 -9.40 5.63 10.60
N ARG A 97 -8.35 4.87 10.29
CA ARG A 97 -8.14 4.20 9.01
C ARG A 97 -8.30 2.70 9.20
N TRP A 98 -9.03 2.07 8.31
CA TRP A 98 -9.14 0.62 8.29
C TRP A 98 -7.89 0.01 7.65
N LEU A 99 -7.23 -0.93 8.35
CA LEU A 99 -6.00 -1.59 7.86
C LEU A 99 -6.23 -3.04 7.43
N GLY A 100 -7.38 -3.61 7.75
CA GLY A 100 -7.67 -5.02 7.49
C GLY A 100 -8.28 -5.67 8.73
N TYR A 101 -8.09 -6.98 8.83
CA TYR A 101 -8.47 -7.76 10.00
C TYR A 101 -7.22 -8.23 10.73
N GLY A 102 -7.24 -8.18 12.04
CA GLY A 102 -6.14 -8.55 12.89
C GLY A 102 -6.57 -8.73 14.34
N PHE A 103 -5.61 -9.00 15.21
CA PHE A 103 -5.81 -9.11 16.64
C PHE A 103 -4.67 -8.44 17.41
N SER A 104 -4.92 -8.10 18.68
CA SER A 104 -3.90 -7.51 19.54
C SER A 104 -2.84 -8.54 19.91
N TRP A 105 -1.58 -8.16 19.76
CA TRP A 105 -0.43 -8.98 20.09
C TRP A 105 -0.01 -8.72 21.54
N ASP A 106 0.05 -9.76 22.37
CA ASP A 106 0.41 -9.69 23.79
C ASP A 106 1.55 -10.68 24.14
N ALA A 107 1.90 -10.75 25.41
CA ALA A 107 2.95 -11.63 25.92
C ALA A 107 2.65 -13.13 25.67
N GLU A 108 1.37 -13.54 25.72
CA GLU A 108 0.95 -14.91 25.46
C GLU A 108 1.17 -15.28 24.00
N HIS A 109 0.89 -14.36 23.07
CA HIS A 109 1.19 -14.54 21.65
C HIS A 109 2.70 -14.60 21.39
N CYS A 110 3.50 -13.78 22.09
CA CYS A 110 4.96 -13.84 22.00
C CYS A 110 5.49 -15.20 22.46
N GLN A 111 5.03 -15.71 23.60
CA GLN A 111 5.44 -17.01 24.11
C GLN A 111 5.04 -18.14 23.15
N SER A 112 3.82 -18.11 22.65
CA SER A 112 3.33 -19.08 21.67
C SER A 112 4.18 -19.06 20.39
N THR A 113 4.61 -17.87 19.94
CA THR A 113 5.52 -17.73 18.80
C THR A 113 6.86 -18.41 19.03
N VAL A 114 7.47 -18.18 20.20
CA VAL A 114 8.73 -18.84 20.58
C VAL A 114 8.56 -20.37 20.58
N ASP A 115 7.46 -20.86 21.12
CA ASP A 115 7.16 -22.29 21.15
C ASP A 115 6.98 -22.87 19.74
N PHE A 116 6.31 -22.16 18.82
CA PHE A 116 6.20 -22.57 17.42
C PHE A 116 7.53 -22.58 16.66
N LEU A 117 8.49 -21.78 17.06
CA LEU A 117 9.81 -21.72 16.42
C LEU A 117 10.75 -22.83 16.89
N LYS A 118 10.45 -23.52 17.99
CA LYS A 118 11.20 -24.69 18.46
C LYS A 118 11.08 -25.85 17.46
N GLN A 119 12.13 -26.65 17.32
CA GLN A 119 12.21 -27.69 16.29
C GLN A 119 11.13 -28.76 16.43
N ASP A 120 10.79 -29.17 17.65
CA ASP A 120 9.77 -30.18 17.93
C ASP A 120 8.36 -29.74 17.52
N TRP A 121 8.09 -28.45 17.73
CA TRP A 121 6.82 -27.84 17.34
C TRP A 121 6.64 -27.70 15.83
N ARG A 122 7.72 -27.49 15.09
CA ARG A 122 7.69 -27.42 13.62
C ARG A 122 7.19 -28.72 13.01
N GLU A 123 7.62 -29.88 13.56
CA GLU A 123 7.18 -31.18 13.06
C GLU A 123 5.70 -31.41 13.35
N LEU A 124 5.25 -31.12 14.57
CA LEU A 124 3.83 -31.24 14.94
C LEU A 124 2.95 -30.31 14.10
N TYR A 125 3.41 -29.08 13.88
CA TYR A 125 2.73 -28.13 13.00
C TYR A 125 2.62 -28.66 11.58
N ARG A 126 3.69 -29.21 11.02
CA ARG A 126 3.71 -29.79 9.67
C ARG A 126 2.71 -30.94 9.53
N GLN A 127 2.61 -31.78 10.54
CA GLN A 127 1.65 -32.90 10.57
C GLN A 127 0.20 -32.37 10.66
N ALA A 128 -0.07 -31.40 11.51
CA ALA A 128 -1.39 -30.81 11.67
C ALA A 128 -1.85 -30.15 10.37
N VAL A 129 -0.99 -29.35 9.72
CA VAL A 129 -1.26 -28.73 8.42
C VAL A 129 -1.58 -29.76 7.36
N THR A 130 -0.81 -30.86 7.29
CA THR A 130 -1.03 -31.94 6.32
C THR A 130 -2.40 -32.63 6.55
N ASN A 131 -2.75 -32.90 7.79
CA ASN A 131 -4.02 -33.58 8.13
C ASN A 131 -5.22 -32.68 7.81
N THR A 132 -5.11 -31.38 8.11
CA THR A 132 -6.20 -30.45 7.85
C THR A 132 -6.38 -30.16 6.35
N ALA A 133 -5.30 -30.11 5.57
CA ALA A 133 -5.38 -30.00 4.13
C ALA A 133 -6.12 -31.20 3.51
N LYS A 134 -5.81 -32.42 3.96
CA LYS A 134 -6.54 -33.64 3.56
C LYS A 134 -8.03 -33.54 3.87
N LEU A 135 -8.37 -33.11 5.08
CA LEU A 135 -9.77 -32.98 5.51
C LEU A 135 -10.56 -31.95 4.68
N ARG A 136 -9.95 -30.80 4.38
CA ARG A 136 -10.57 -29.79 3.52
C ARG A 136 -10.81 -30.28 2.11
N TYR A 137 -9.85 -31.02 1.56
CA TYR A 137 -10.00 -31.61 0.24
C TYR A 137 -11.15 -32.61 0.20
N VAL A 138 -11.17 -33.58 1.15
CA VAL A 138 -12.23 -34.56 1.25
C VAL A 138 -13.61 -33.93 1.42
N LYS A 139 -13.73 -32.88 2.25
CA LYS A 139 -14.99 -32.15 2.45
C LYS A 139 -15.48 -31.48 1.18
N GLY A 140 -14.55 -30.92 0.36
CA GLY A 140 -14.89 -30.23 -0.88
C GLY A 140 -15.19 -31.18 -2.07
N HIS A 141 -14.64 -32.40 -2.03
CA HIS A 141 -14.69 -33.35 -3.14
C HIS A 141 -15.11 -34.76 -2.66
N PHE A 142 -16.09 -34.81 -1.76
CA PHE A 142 -16.49 -36.08 -1.10
C PHE A 142 -16.88 -37.15 -2.11
N ALA A 143 -17.66 -36.83 -3.12
CA ALA A 143 -18.09 -37.74 -4.16
C ALA A 143 -16.90 -38.26 -4.98
N ASP A 144 -15.97 -37.36 -5.38
CA ASP A 144 -14.77 -37.73 -6.16
C ASP A 144 -13.82 -38.62 -5.34
N CYS A 145 -13.67 -38.36 -4.03
CA CYS A 145 -12.85 -39.14 -3.14
C CYS A 145 -13.41 -40.56 -2.95
N LEU A 146 -14.73 -40.70 -2.98
CA LEU A 146 -15.40 -42.00 -2.85
C LEU A 146 -15.26 -42.82 -4.13
N LEU A 147 -15.40 -42.20 -5.30
CA LEU A 147 -15.36 -42.85 -6.60
C LEU A 147 -13.91 -43.13 -7.09
N HIS A 148 -12.96 -42.23 -6.75
CA HIS A 148 -11.59 -42.30 -7.23
C HIS A 148 -10.56 -42.09 -6.10
N PRO A 149 -10.39 -43.01 -5.15
CA PRO A 149 -9.53 -42.83 -3.99
C PRO A 149 -8.04 -42.62 -4.33
N LEU A 150 -7.54 -43.23 -5.42
CA LEU A 150 -6.13 -43.11 -5.81
C LEU A 150 -5.79 -41.77 -6.47
N THR A 151 -6.70 -41.21 -7.25
CA THR A 151 -6.51 -39.88 -7.87
C THR A 151 -6.61 -38.77 -6.83
N SER A 152 -7.49 -38.93 -5.83
CA SER A 152 -7.61 -37.97 -4.73
C SER A 152 -6.34 -37.86 -3.86
N LEU A 153 -5.60 -38.98 -3.70
CA LEU A 153 -4.30 -38.99 -3.00
C LEU A 153 -3.23 -38.15 -3.72
N ASN A 154 -3.19 -38.16 -5.05
CA ASN A 154 -2.26 -37.36 -5.83
C ASN A 154 -2.57 -35.84 -5.74
N VAL A 155 -3.84 -35.47 -5.77
CA VAL A 155 -4.28 -34.08 -5.61
C VAL A 155 -3.97 -33.56 -4.20
N LEU A 156 -4.13 -34.40 -3.17
CA LEU A 156 -3.74 -34.08 -1.80
C LEU A 156 -2.24 -33.80 -1.66
N ARG A 157 -1.41 -34.51 -2.42
CA ARG A 157 0.05 -34.27 -2.48
C ARG A 157 0.37 -32.92 -3.09
N THR A 158 -0.29 -32.56 -4.18
CA THR A 158 -0.15 -31.25 -4.84
C THR A 158 -0.64 -30.09 -3.96
N MET A 159 -1.72 -30.26 -3.20
CA MET A 159 -2.20 -29.25 -2.25
C MET A 159 -1.20 -28.98 -1.11
N LYS A 160 -0.42 -29.97 -0.69
CA LYS A 160 0.62 -29.82 0.32
C LYS A 160 1.70 -28.83 -0.14
N ASP A 161 2.08 -28.88 -1.40
CA ASP A 161 3.10 -28.00 -1.98
C ASP A 161 2.60 -26.56 -2.08
N VAL A 162 1.32 -26.36 -2.39
CA VAL A 162 0.69 -25.03 -2.46
C VAL A 162 0.65 -24.34 -1.09
N VAL A 163 0.39 -25.08 -0.01
CA VAL A 163 0.38 -24.51 1.34
C VAL A 163 1.79 -24.15 1.81
N SER A 164 2.81 -24.91 1.40
CA SER A 164 4.20 -24.66 1.77
C SER A 164 4.85 -23.47 1.09
N THR A 165 4.28 -23.00 -0.02
CA THR A 165 4.83 -21.89 -0.84
C THR A 165 4.30 -20.51 -0.45
N GLN A 166 3.37 -20.39 0.48
CA GLN A 166 2.88 -19.10 0.94
C GLN A 166 3.94 -18.38 1.79
N PRO A 167 4.26 -17.11 1.51
CA PRO A 167 5.19 -16.34 2.32
C PRO A 167 4.61 -16.08 3.71
N GLY A 168 5.48 -16.15 4.74
CA GLY A 168 5.10 -15.93 6.12
C GLY A 168 4.64 -17.18 6.86
N TYR A 169 4.17 -16.98 8.09
CA TYR A 169 3.75 -18.06 8.98
C TYR A 169 2.23 -18.12 9.06
N ALA A 170 1.63 -19.03 8.32
CA ALA A 170 0.16 -19.20 8.25
C ALA A 170 -0.50 -19.48 9.63
N TRP A 171 0.24 -20.06 10.58
CA TRP A 171 -0.22 -20.37 11.94
C TRP A 171 -0.55 -19.12 12.77
N ILE A 172 -0.05 -17.94 12.40
CA ILE A 172 -0.38 -16.67 13.07
C ILE A 172 -1.90 -16.46 13.12
N HIS A 173 -2.61 -16.82 12.05
CA HIS A 173 -4.06 -16.69 11.98
C HIS A 173 -4.85 -17.57 12.97
N ALA A 174 -4.19 -18.53 13.62
CA ALA A 174 -4.81 -19.37 14.65
C ALA A 174 -4.65 -18.80 16.06
N MET A 175 -3.80 -17.82 16.26
CA MET A 175 -3.40 -17.34 17.58
C MET A 175 -4.42 -16.42 18.24
N GLY A 176 -5.19 -15.66 17.46
CA GLY A 176 -6.15 -14.70 17.98
C GLY A 176 -7.44 -14.62 17.17
N GLU A 177 -8.48 -14.05 17.75
CA GLU A 177 -9.71 -13.74 17.05
C GLU A 177 -9.52 -12.46 16.24
N GLU A 178 -9.57 -12.56 14.92
CA GLU A 178 -9.39 -11.42 14.03
C GLU A 178 -10.62 -10.52 14.01
N LYS A 179 -10.39 -9.25 14.31
CA LYS A 179 -11.37 -8.16 14.28
C LYS A 179 -10.93 -7.08 13.30
N PRO A 180 -11.83 -6.20 12.84
CA PRO A 180 -11.44 -5.04 12.04
C PRO A 180 -10.36 -4.24 12.78
N LEU A 181 -9.22 -4.06 12.12
CA LEU A 181 -8.09 -3.29 12.66
C LEU A 181 -8.21 -1.85 12.22
N LEU A 182 -8.47 -0.97 13.18
CA LEU A 182 -8.56 0.46 12.99
C LEU A 182 -7.33 1.13 13.59
N LEU A 183 -6.71 2.02 12.82
CA LEU A 183 -5.60 2.83 13.29
C LEU A 183 -6.05 4.30 13.32
N PRO A 184 -5.90 5.01 14.45
CA PRO A 184 -6.26 6.43 14.54
C PRO A 184 -5.60 7.25 13.43
N SER A 185 -6.35 8.13 12.79
CA SER A 185 -5.86 9.01 11.71
C SER A 185 -4.68 9.87 12.15
N LYS A 186 -4.66 10.26 13.42
CA LYS A 186 -3.55 11.00 14.04
C LYS A 186 -2.19 10.30 13.90
N ASN A 187 -2.15 8.98 13.84
CA ASN A 187 -0.90 8.24 13.65
C ASN A 187 -0.29 8.44 12.25
N PHE A 188 -1.05 8.99 11.30
CA PHE A 188 -0.60 9.31 9.94
C PHE A 188 -0.29 10.79 9.74
N GLU A 189 -0.50 11.65 10.74
CA GLU A 189 -0.15 13.08 10.67
C GLU A 189 1.37 13.31 10.60
N GLY A 190 2.15 12.36 11.11
CA GLY A 190 3.59 12.30 10.93
C GLY A 190 3.98 11.55 9.64
N HIS A 191 5.12 10.91 9.68
CA HIS A 191 5.62 10.11 8.55
C HIS A 191 5.40 8.63 8.80
N ALA A 192 4.97 7.89 7.78
CA ALA A 192 4.86 6.45 7.81
C ALA A 192 5.85 5.82 6.82
N ALA A 193 6.61 4.83 7.28
CA ALA A 193 7.52 4.06 6.44
C ALA A 193 7.00 2.61 6.31
N VAL A 194 6.93 2.10 5.07
CA VAL A 194 6.46 0.74 4.78
C VAL A 194 7.59 -0.08 4.22
N PHE A 195 8.08 -1.03 5.00
CA PHE A 195 9.17 -1.92 4.62
C PHE A 195 8.66 -3.33 4.30
N GLY A 196 9.32 -3.99 3.37
CA GLY A 196 9.00 -5.36 3.01
C GLY A 196 9.75 -5.81 1.76
N THR A 197 9.92 -7.11 1.59
CA THR A 197 10.50 -7.72 0.38
C THR A 197 9.60 -7.56 -0.82
N THR A 198 10.11 -7.86 -2.01
CA THR A 198 9.30 -7.90 -3.24
C THR A 198 8.16 -8.92 -3.09
N GLY A 199 6.94 -8.53 -3.45
CA GLY A 199 5.77 -9.39 -3.30
C GLY A 199 5.10 -9.38 -1.91
N ALA A 200 5.67 -8.72 -0.89
CA ALA A 200 5.11 -8.64 0.46
C ALA A 200 3.79 -7.85 0.56
N GLY A 201 3.38 -7.16 -0.50
CA GLY A 201 2.13 -6.40 -0.52
C GLY A 201 2.25 -4.91 -0.23
N LYS A 202 3.48 -4.32 -0.25
CA LYS A 202 3.69 -2.88 -0.01
C LYS A 202 2.81 -1.98 -0.86
N SER A 203 2.79 -2.21 -2.19
CA SER A 203 1.97 -1.42 -3.12
C SER A 203 0.49 -1.56 -2.81
N ARG A 204 0.01 -2.75 -2.42
CA ARG A 204 -1.39 -2.97 -2.03
C ARG A 204 -1.77 -2.21 -0.75
N PHE A 205 -0.84 -2.14 0.20
CA PHE A 205 -1.06 -1.32 1.40
C PHE A 205 -1.13 0.17 1.05
N LEU A 206 -0.25 0.66 0.17
CA LEU A 206 -0.30 2.05 -0.30
C LEU A 206 -1.58 2.35 -1.06
N GLU A 207 -2.01 1.47 -1.97
CA GLU A 207 -3.30 1.59 -2.67
C GLU A 207 -4.48 1.70 -1.69
N LEU A 208 -4.48 0.87 -0.63
CA LEU A 208 -5.47 0.91 0.42
C LEU A 208 -5.53 2.28 1.12
N MET A 209 -4.36 2.83 1.48
CA MET A 209 -4.25 4.13 2.15
C MET A 209 -4.67 5.30 1.24
N ILE A 210 -4.20 5.30 0.00
CA ILE A 210 -4.54 6.31 -1.02
C ILE A 210 -6.05 6.32 -1.25
N HIS A 211 -6.66 5.15 -1.44
CA HIS A 211 -8.08 5.04 -1.69
C HIS A 211 -8.91 5.61 -0.55
N GLN A 212 -8.58 5.26 0.70
CA GLN A 212 -9.26 5.81 1.88
C GLN A 212 -9.10 7.33 1.96
N ALA A 213 -7.89 7.85 1.72
CA ALA A 213 -7.64 9.29 1.75
C ALA A 213 -8.48 10.03 0.71
N ILE A 214 -8.63 9.49 -0.50
CA ILE A 214 -9.47 10.06 -1.56
C ILE A 214 -10.94 10.05 -1.16
N LEU A 215 -11.45 8.94 -0.63
CA LEU A 215 -12.84 8.81 -0.16
C LEU A 215 -13.16 9.77 0.98
N MET A 216 -12.19 10.08 1.82
CA MET A 216 -12.32 11.05 2.93
C MET A 216 -12.16 12.51 2.49
N GLY A 217 -11.98 12.78 1.19
CA GLY A 217 -11.87 14.15 0.66
C GLY A 217 -10.47 14.78 0.77
N TYR A 218 -9.45 14.02 1.18
CA TYR A 218 -8.09 14.57 1.27
C TYR A 218 -7.49 14.84 -0.11
N THR A 219 -6.59 15.82 -0.19
CA THR A 219 -5.69 15.99 -1.32
C THR A 219 -4.56 14.98 -1.20
N VAL A 220 -4.40 14.15 -2.24
CA VAL A 220 -3.40 13.07 -2.25
C VAL A 220 -2.41 13.31 -3.38
N ILE A 221 -1.13 13.33 -3.05
CA ILE A 221 -0.03 13.42 -4.03
C ILE A 221 0.70 12.09 -4.04
N VAL A 222 0.70 11.40 -5.18
CA VAL A 222 1.40 10.14 -5.37
C VAL A 222 2.62 10.37 -6.25
N ILE A 223 3.81 10.08 -5.72
CA ILE A 223 5.07 10.13 -6.47
C ILE A 223 5.53 8.69 -6.67
N ASP A 224 5.39 8.19 -7.90
CA ASP A 224 5.79 6.83 -8.27
C ASP A 224 6.89 6.85 -9.34
N PRO A 225 8.16 6.77 -8.96
CA PRO A 225 9.28 6.74 -9.91
C PRO A 225 9.33 5.45 -10.75
N LYS A 226 8.59 4.42 -10.35
CA LYS A 226 8.56 3.13 -11.04
C LYS A 226 7.51 3.07 -12.16
N GLY A 227 6.47 3.89 -12.09
CA GLY A 227 5.40 3.94 -13.07
C GLY A 227 4.47 2.72 -13.02
N ASP A 228 3.99 2.34 -11.82
CA ASP A 228 3.08 1.21 -11.65
C ASP A 228 1.69 1.53 -12.24
N LYS A 229 1.39 0.92 -13.39
CA LYS A 229 0.08 1.07 -14.06
C LYS A 229 -1.10 0.60 -13.19
N GLY A 230 -0.87 -0.31 -12.25
CA GLY A 230 -1.88 -0.76 -11.30
C GLY A 230 -2.27 0.36 -10.35
N LEU A 231 -1.27 1.04 -9.78
CA LEU A 231 -1.46 2.18 -8.88
C LEU A 231 -2.21 3.33 -9.56
N VAL A 232 -1.85 3.66 -10.81
CA VAL A 232 -2.53 4.68 -11.62
C VAL A 232 -4.02 4.34 -11.81
N LYS A 233 -4.33 3.10 -12.22
CA LYS A 233 -5.71 2.63 -12.42
C LYS A 233 -6.52 2.67 -11.13
N THR A 234 -5.95 2.19 -10.04
CA THR A 234 -6.62 2.15 -8.72
C THR A 234 -6.91 3.55 -8.20
N THR A 235 -5.94 4.47 -8.31
CA THR A 235 -6.10 5.86 -7.88
C THR A 235 -7.19 6.58 -8.69
N ARG A 236 -7.18 6.42 -10.02
CA ARG A 236 -8.21 6.99 -10.90
C ARG A 236 -9.60 6.44 -10.58
N ALA A 237 -9.71 5.13 -10.38
CA ALA A 237 -10.97 4.50 -10.00
C ALA A 237 -11.49 4.98 -8.65
N ALA A 238 -10.59 5.23 -7.69
CA ALA A 238 -10.94 5.81 -6.38
C ALA A 238 -11.53 7.24 -6.53
N CYS A 239 -10.92 8.08 -7.37
CA CYS A 239 -11.43 9.42 -7.66
C CYS A 239 -12.82 9.39 -8.31
N ILE A 240 -13.02 8.49 -9.28
CA ILE A 240 -14.34 8.33 -9.94
C ILE A 240 -15.42 7.95 -8.91
N ARG A 241 -15.13 7.00 -8.02
CA ARG A 241 -16.07 6.56 -6.97
C ARG A 241 -16.36 7.59 -5.91
N ALA A 242 -15.37 8.41 -5.59
CA ALA A 242 -15.53 9.54 -4.68
C ALA A 242 -16.30 10.72 -5.32
N GLY A 243 -16.72 10.61 -6.59
CA GLY A 243 -17.32 11.73 -7.34
C GLY A 243 -16.33 12.85 -7.66
N ARG A 244 -15.01 12.58 -7.60
CA ARG A 244 -13.92 13.54 -7.76
C ARG A 244 -13.11 13.30 -9.03
N GLN A 245 -13.74 12.84 -10.08
CA GLN A 245 -13.07 12.52 -11.35
C GLN A 245 -12.36 13.74 -11.95
N SER A 246 -12.94 14.94 -11.83
CA SER A 246 -12.34 16.21 -12.29
C SER A 246 -11.08 16.62 -11.54
N ASP A 247 -10.91 16.12 -10.31
CA ASP A 247 -9.77 16.45 -9.45
C ASP A 247 -8.57 15.54 -9.70
N TYR A 248 -8.75 14.50 -10.53
CA TYR A 248 -7.66 13.57 -10.86
C TYR A 248 -6.70 14.20 -11.87
N LEU A 249 -5.50 14.45 -11.43
CA LEU A 249 -4.42 14.99 -12.25
C LEU A 249 -3.32 13.94 -12.42
N TYR A 250 -2.93 13.67 -13.66
CA TYR A 250 -1.87 12.72 -14.00
C TYR A 250 -0.75 13.41 -14.74
N PHE A 251 0.48 13.15 -14.33
CA PHE A 251 1.70 13.66 -14.97
C PHE A 251 2.70 12.53 -15.17
N HIS A 252 3.12 12.29 -16.41
CA HIS A 252 4.15 11.32 -16.76
C HIS A 252 5.00 11.86 -17.90
N PRO A 253 6.33 12.07 -17.70
CA PRO A 253 7.19 12.69 -18.73
C PRO A 253 7.27 11.88 -20.04
N GLY A 254 7.14 10.55 -19.95
CA GLY A 254 7.18 9.64 -21.12
C GLY A 254 5.85 9.51 -21.87
N HIS A 255 4.76 10.06 -21.33
CA HIS A 255 3.41 10.01 -21.92
C HIS A 255 2.77 11.40 -21.91
N PRO A 256 3.31 12.35 -22.69
CA PRO A 256 2.84 13.73 -22.69
C PRO A 256 1.38 13.87 -23.14
N GLU A 257 0.88 12.94 -23.97
CA GLU A 257 -0.49 12.91 -24.49
C GLU A 257 -1.54 12.61 -23.41
N GLU A 258 -1.16 11.88 -22.35
CA GLU A 258 -2.04 11.56 -21.23
C GLU A 258 -1.81 12.49 -20.02
N SER A 259 -0.79 13.34 -20.10
CA SER A 259 -0.30 14.14 -18.97
C SER A 259 -0.88 15.55 -18.98
N ILE A 260 -1.08 16.10 -17.78
CA ILE A 260 -1.33 17.52 -17.64
C ILE A 260 -0.08 18.32 -17.97
N ASN A 261 -0.28 19.55 -18.45
CA ASN A 261 0.80 20.51 -18.59
C ASN A 261 1.12 21.14 -17.23
N LEU A 262 2.27 20.76 -16.67
CA LEU A 262 2.71 21.24 -15.36
C LEU A 262 3.90 22.17 -15.51
N ASN A 263 3.75 23.44 -15.10
CA ASN A 263 4.89 24.33 -14.92
C ASN A 263 5.39 24.27 -13.48
N LEU A 264 6.42 23.47 -13.23
CA LEU A 264 7.02 23.26 -11.91
C LEU A 264 7.63 24.54 -11.29
N LEU A 265 7.80 25.59 -12.10
CA LEU A 265 8.39 26.87 -11.70
C LEU A 265 7.34 27.95 -11.44
N ALA A 266 6.04 27.67 -11.69
CA ALA A 266 4.99 28.71 -11.67
C ALA A 266 4.72 29.30 -10.28
N ASN A 267 4.86 28.49 -9.22
CA ASN A 267 4.49 28.87 -7.85
C ASN A 267 5.72 29.24 -7.01
N SER A 268 6.56 30.12 -7.55
CA SER A 268 7.66 30.73 -6.80
C SER A 268 7.28 32.14 -6.35
N THR A 269 7.56 32.47 -5.11
CA THR A 269 7.36 33.82 -4.55
C THR A 269 8.55 34.74 -4.82
N ARG A 270 9.74 34.14 -5.03
CA ARG A 270 11.00 34.84 -5.26
C ARG A 270 11.73 34.31 -6.47
N THR A 271 12.33 35.18 -7.25
CA THR A 271 13.14 34.80 -8.43
C THR A 271 14.34 33.94 -8.07
N ASP A 272 14.94 34.18 -6.90
CA ASP A 272 16.09 33.41 -6.39
C ASP A 272 15.75 31.96 -6.10
N GLU A 273 14.52 31.71 -5.67
CA GLU A 273 14.03 30.38 -5.35
C GLU A 273 14.04 29.46 -6.57
N ILE A 274 13.68 29.97 -7.74
CA ILE A 274 13.67 29.17 -8.99
C ILE A 274 15.09 28.74 -9.35
N ALA A 275 16.05 29.67 -9.31
CA ALA A 275 17.45 29.38 -9.63
C ALA A 275 18.04 28.37 -8.65
N SER A 276 17.72 28.48 -7.35
CA SER A 276 18.16 27.53 -6.33
C SER A 276 17.54 26.15 -6.52
N ARG A 277 16.22 26.04 -6.72
CA ARG A 277 15.55 24.75 -6.96
C ARG A 277 16.14 23.99 -8.14
N ILE A 278 16.47 24.70 -9.25
CA ILE A 278 17.09 24.07 -10.42
C ILE A 278 18.51 23.64 -10.08
N ALA A 279 19.32 24.53 -9.49
CA ALA A 279 20.70 24.21 -9.15
C ALA A 279 20.80 23.04 -8.14
N ASP A 280 19.92 23.01 -7.13
CA ASP A 280 19.88 21.98 -6.10
C ASP A 280 19.39 20.62 -6.62
N SER A 281 18.72 20.59 -7.79
CA SER A 281 18.32 19.36 -8.47
C SER A 281 19.42 18.73 -9.34
N LEU A 282 20.52 19.45 -9.58
CA LEU A 282 21.61 18.93 -10.39
C LEU A 282 22.47 17.94 -9.61
N PRO A 283 22.92 16.84 -10.25
CA PRO A 283 23.83 15.89 -9.61
C PRO A 283 25.19 16.52 -9.37
N GLY A 284 25.90 16.09 -8.30
CA GLY A 284 27.27 16.52 -8.01
C GLY A 284 27.38 17.67 -7.01
N GLN A 285 26.40 17.86 -6.13
CA GLN A 285 26.52 18.80 -5.01
C GLN A 285 27.67 18.39 -4.08
N GLY A 286 28.59 19.34 -3.91
CA GLY A 286 29.84 19.13 -3.15
C GLY A 286 30.98 18.62 -4.03
N GLY A 287 32.19 19.10 -3.78
CA GLY A 287 33.40 18.76 -4.53
C GLY A 287 33.68 19.67 -5.72
N ASP A 288 34.45 19.18 -6.69
CA ASP A 288 34.98 19.96 -7.83
C ASP A 288 33.92 20.54 -8.76
N SER A 289 32.68 20.02 -8.73
CA SER A 289 31.56 20.48 -9.55
C SER A 289 30.84 21.70 -8.97
N GLN A 290 31.05 22.02 -7.69
CA GLN A 290 30.29 23.07 -7.01
C GLN A 290 30.46 24.46 -7.63
N PRO A 291 31.66 24.93 -8.06
CA PRO A 291 31.84 26.24 -8.69
C PRO A 291 31.02 26.36 -9.98
N PHE A 292 30.90 25.30 -10.76
CA PHE A 292 30.10 25.31 -12.00
C PHE A 292 28.59 25.40 -11.71
N ILE A 293 28.13 24.72 -10.67
CA ILE A 293 26.74 24.78 -10.22
C ILE A 293 26.41 26.18 -9.74
N ASP A 294 27.30 26.83 -8.97
CA ASP A 294 27.11 28.17 -8.46
C ASP A 294 27.14 29.23 -9.57
N MET A 295 28.01 29.07 -10.57
CA MET A 295 28.02 29.92 -11.75
C MET A 295 26.71 29.75 -12.56
N GLY A 296 26.23 28.53 -12.74
CA GLY A 296 24.95 28.23 -13.37
C GLY A 296 23.77 28.84 -12.59
N ARG A 297 23.79 28.76 -11.27
CA ARG A 297 22.80 29.38 -10.37
C ARG A 297 22.77 30.90 -10.55
N GLY A 298 23.93 31.53 -10.60
CA GLY A 298 24.05 32.99 -10.86
C GLY A 298 23.46 33.38 -12.21
N ALA A 299 23.76 32.60 -13.26
CA ALA A 299 23.22 32.86 -14.59
C ALA A 299 21.70 32.70 -14.64
N LEU A 300 21.15 31.63 -14.05
CA LEU A 300 19.69 31.37 -13.94
C LEU A 300 19.00 32.51 -13.17
N ARG A 301 19.60 32.96 -12.05
CA ARG A 301 19.07 34.07 -11.28
C ARG A 301 18.93 35.35 -12.14
N THR A 302 19.96 35.69 -12.90
CA THR A 302 19.94 36.83 -13.79
C THR A 302 18.84 36.72 -14.84
N ILE A 303 18.65 35.52 -15.43
CA ILE A 303 17.59 35.29 -16.42
C ILE A 303 16.21 35.41 -15.76
N CYS A 304 16.02 34.84 -14.57
CA CYS A 304 14.76 34.95 -13.83
C CYS A 304 14.39 36.40 -13.50
N VAL A 305 15.36 37.23 -13.10
CA VAL A 305 15.17 38.66 -12.86
C VAL A 305 14.78 39.37 -14.16
N GLY A 306 15.47 39.06 -15.27
CA GLY A 306 15.13 39.64 -16.57
C GLY A 306 13.71 39.28 -17.01
N LEU A 307 13.32 38.02 -16.87
CA LEU A 307 11.95 37.57 -17.16
C LEU A 307 10.90 38.25 -16.27
N ALA A 308 11.21 38.47 -15.00
CA ALA A 308 10.33 39.17 -14.07
C ALA A 308 10.12 40.62 -14.47
N ILE A 309 11.19 41.33 -14.89
CA ILE A 309 11.10 42.68 -15.42
C ILE A 309 10.19 42.72 -16.66
N LEU A 310 10.31 41.72 -17.55
CA LEU A 310 9.47 41.57 -18.73
C LEU A 310 8.03 41.11 -18.43
N GLY A 311 7.67 40.87 -17.15
CA GLY A 311 6.36 40.39 -16.76
C GLY A 311 6.08 38.95 -17.21
N ARG A 312 7.12 38.16 -17.57
CA ARG A 312 7.01 36.78 -18.06
C ARG A 312 7.27 35.81 -16.92
N LYS A 313 6.39 34.80 -16.80
CA LYS A 313 6.62 33.71 -15.84
C LYS A 313 7.74 32.78 -16.31
N PRO A 314 8.70 32.40 -15.43
CA PRO A 314 9.74 31.45 -15.79
C PRO A 314 9.16 30.10 -16.15
N THR A 315 9.66 29.52 -17.24
CA THR A 315 9.41 28.15 -17.67
C THR A 315 10.75 27.51 -18.06
N PHE A 316 10.87 26.19 -18.00
CA PHE A 316 12.10 25.53 -18.47
C PHE A 316 12.46 25.89 -19.91
N ARG A 317 11.45 26.10 -20.77
CA ARG A 317 11.66 26.48 -22.17
C ARG A 317 12.32 27.88 -22.29
N ASN A 318 11.77 28.90 -21.60
CA ASN A 318 12.34 30.25 -21.71
C ASN A 318 13.66 30.39 -20.93
N LEU A 319 13.84 29.67 -19.84
CA LEU A 319 15.13 29.63 -19.15
C LEU A 319 16.22 29.01 -20.04
N HIS A 320 15.95 27.89 -20.68
CA HIS A 320 16.88 27.24 -21.62
C HIS A 320 17.18 28.17 -22.80
N TYR A 321 16.16 28.81 -23.40
CA TYR A 321 16.32 29.70 -24.52
C TYR A 321 17.23 30.88 -24.16
N PHE A 322 16.94 31.59 -23.08
CA PHE A 322 17.72 32.77 -22.69
C PHE A 322 19.06 32.41 -22.01
N PHE A 323 19.27 31.17 -21.59
CA PHE A 323 20.59 30.74 -21.18
C PHE A 323 21.60 30.77 -22.34
N ALA A 324 21.16 30.40 -23.53
CA ALA A 324 21.94 30.50 -24.76
C ALA A 324 21.92 31.90 -25.36
N ASN A 325 20.81 32.66 -25.24
CA ASN A 325 20.57 33.93 -25.91
C ASN A 325 20.51 35.12 -24.92
N ARG A 326 21.54 35.24 -24.08
CA ARG A 326 21.58 36.28 -23.00
C ARG A 326 21.54 37.71 -23.52
N ARG A 327 22.16 37.98 -24.69
CA ARG A 327 22.17 39.29 -25.32
C ARG A 327 20.76 39.72 -25.70
N GLU A 328 19.97 38.84 -26.23
CA GLU A 328 18.57 39.13 -26.58
C GLU A 328 17.72 39.46 -25.35
N LEU A 329 17.91 38.71 -24.24
CA LEU A 329 17.23 39.04 -22.99
C LEU A 329 17.62 40.42 -22.48
N ALA A 330 18.93 40.75 -22.49
CA ALA A 330 19.41 42.03 -22.07
C ALA A 330 18.85 43.19 -22.93
N GLU A 331 18.74 42.98 -24.23
CA GLU A 331 18.13 43.96 -25.15
C GLU A 331 16.66 44.17 -24.81
N GLN A 332 15.88 43.09 -24.64
CA GLN A 332 14.47 43.20 -24.32
C GLN A 332 14.24 43.89 -22.97
N VAL A 333 15.04 43.57 -21.95
CA VAL A 333 14.96 44.16 -20.62
C VAL A 333 15.32 45.65 -20.66
N LEU A 334 16.45 46.02 -21.30
CA LEU A 334 16.85 47.41 -21.43
C LEU A 334 15.83 48.22 -22.19
N TYR A 335 15.33 47.72 -23.31
CA TYR A 335 14.29 48.37 -24.08
C TYR A 335 13.06 48.64 -23.22
N GLN A 336 12.56 47.64 -22.49
CA GLN A 336 11.38 47.83 -21.65
C GLN A 336 11.61 48.79 -20.49
N VAL A 337 12.76 48.73 -19.82
CA VAL A 337 13.08 49.66 -18.73
C VAL A 337 13.20 51.08 -19.22
N LEU A 338 13.92 51.29 -20.34
CA LEU A 338 14.16 52.61 -20.89
C LEU A 338 12.87 53.22 -21.46
N THR A 339 12.05 52.44 -22.17
CA THR A 339 10.76 52.93 -22.70
C THR A 339 9.78 53.28 -21.57
N LYS A 340 9.81 52.53 -20.47
CA LYS A 340 8.99 52.84 -19.28
C LYS A 340 9.46 54.14 -18.60
N THR A 341 10.76 54.43 -18.65
CA THR A 341 11.35 55.58 -17.95
C THR A 341 11.32 56.87 -18.81
N TYR A 342 11.62 56.75 -20.10
CA TYR A 342 11.82 57.91 -20.99
C TYR A 342 10.76 58.06 -22.10
N GLY A 343 9.86 57.08 -22.24
CA GLY A 343 8.87 57.04 -23.32
C GLY A 343 9.35 56.26 -24.54
N VAL A 344 8.40 55.70 -25.29
CA VAL A 344 8.67 54.86 -26.46
C VAL A 344 9.30 55.70 -27.58
N ASP A 345 8.76 56.89 -27.85
CA ASP A 345 9.20 57.77 -28.95
C ASP A 345 10.68 58.12 -28.82
N VAL A 346 11.13 58.49 -27.62
CA VAL A 346 12.53 58.86 -27.34
C VAL A 346 13.49 57.69 -27.60
N ILE A 347 13.08 56.46 -27.27
CA ILE A 347 13.92 55.29 -27.46
C ILE A 347 13.94 54.85 -28.92
N GLU A 348 12.82 54.91 -29.62
CA GLU A 348 12.76 54.59 -31.06
C GLU A 348 13.54 55.63 -31.89
N GLU A 349 13.52 56.92 -31.53
CA GLU A 349 14.36 57.95 -32.14
C GLU A 349 15.86 57.64 -31.94
N ALA A 350 16.26 57.29 -30.71
CA ALA A 350 17.64 56.89 -30.40
C ALA A 350 18.10 55.66 -31.18
N LEU A 351 17.21 54.69 -31.40
CA LEU A 351 17.49 53.47 -32.17
C LEU A 351 17.56 53.74 -33.69
N SER A 352 16.74 54.66 -34.22
CA SER A 352 16.69 54.96 -35.64
C SER A 352 17.91 55.77 -36.10
N GLY A 353 18.53 56.55 -35.22
CA GLY A 353 19.68 57.44 -35.53
C GLY A 353 21.01 56.68 -35.76
N LYS A 354 21.15 55.40 -35.41
CA LYS A 354 22.39 54.63 -35.50
C LYS A 354 22.23 53.35 -36.33
N LYS A 355 22.42 53.43 -37.64
CA LYS A 355 22.26 52.32 -38.58
C LYS A 355 23.35 51.22 -38.55
N SER A 356 24.49 51.45 -37.89
CA SER A 356 25.66 50.54 -37.92
C SER A 356 25.99 49.83 -36.64
N THR A 357 25.27 50.12 -35.54
CA THR A 357 25.56 49.56 -34.20
C THR A 357 24.46 48.55 -33.81
N SER A 358 24.81 47.52 -33.06
CA SER A 358 23.79 46.57 -32.57
C SER A 358 22.77 47.31 -31.70
N ARG A 359 21.51 46.89 -31.74
CA ARG A 359 20.41 47.51 -30.98
C ARG A 359 20.72 47.52 -29.48
N LEU A 360 21.32 46.42 -28.97
CA LEU A 360 21.74 46.33 -27.58
C LEU A 360 22.80 47.39 -27.22
N GLU A 361 23.82 47.58 -28.06
CA GLU A 361 24.89 48.57 -27.81
C GLU A 361 24.32 49.99 -27.80
N THR A 362 23.39 50.30 -28.69
CA THR A 362 22.71 51.62 -28.70
C THR A 362 21.94 51.83 -27.40
N LEU A 363 21.20 50.85 -26.91
CA LEU A 363 20.48 50.94 -25.65
C LEU A 363 21.43 51.09 -24.44
N ILE A 364 22.57 50.40 -24.45
CA ILE A 364 23.59 50.52 -23.40
C ILE A 364 24.18 51.93 -23.38
N VAL A 365 24.57 52.46 -24.54
CA VAL A 365 25.11 53.81 -24.65
C VAL A 365 24.08 54.84 -24.21
N PHE A 366 22.83 54.71 -24.63
CA PHE A 366 21.74 55.59 -24.18
C PHE A 366 21.57 55.54 -22.64
N TYR A 367 21.55 54.37 -22.06
CA TYR A 367 21.47 54.19 -20.61
C TYR A 367 22.64 54.83 -19.86
N GLN A 368 23.87 54.60 -20.35
CA GLN A 368 25.07 55.19 -19.75
C GLN A 368 25.09 56.71 -19.83
N SER A 369 24.69 57.30 -20.98
CA SER A 369 24.65 58.73 -21.16
C SER A 369 23.68 59.45 -20.22
N ARG A 370 22.58 58.78 -19.84
CA ARG A 370 21.55 59.30 -18.93
C ARG A 370 21.85 59.08 -17.45
N ARG A 371 22.80 58.21 -17.13
CA ARG A 371 23.22 57.94 -15.74
C ARG A 371 24.35 58.87 -15.27
N MET A 372 25.00 59.57 -16.19
CA MET A 372 26.07 60.52 -15.87
C MET A 372 25.55 61.96 -15.66
N VAL A 373 24.25 62.22 -15.74
CA VAL A 373 23.54 63.39 -15.38
C VAL A 373 22.69 63.14 -14.11
#